data_aa902bbd416a763850e3af751c401082
#
_entry.id   aa902bbd416a763850e3af751c401082
#
_cell.length_a   1.000
_cell.length_b   1.000
_cell.length_c   1.000
_cell.angle_alpha   90.00
_cell.angle_beta   90.00
_cell.angle_gamma   90.00
#
_symmetry.space_group_name_H-M   'P 1'
#
loop_
_entity.id
_entity.type
_entity.pdbx_description
1 polymer ?
#
loop_
_entity_poly.entity_id
_entity_poly.type
_entity_poly.pdbx_seq_one_letter_code
_entity_poly.pdbx_strand_id
1 'polypeptide(L)'
;MKTAYIINIGFFVAGGLFYFLTSCGDKKSRTNRGIVQQDTTKQKTIETNENAFKALRNMAFATTPEQLELSLPTDETIVYGIIMDWGIDAATATIVSYQTGDTSIYLSSGGGIIGGGQHGNVSRVAKQFVNLGQIFLDKATKTENTTLAENDTIKFYFLTNS
;
A
#
# COMPACT_ATOMS: atom_id res chain seq x y z
N MET A 1 -0.49 9.83 22.16
CA MET A 1 -1.56 9.55 21.17
C MET A 1 -0.87 9.44 19.82
N LYS A 2 -1.08 8.37 19.08
CA LYS A 2 -0.47 8.23 17.76
C LYS A 2 -1.22 9.10 16.78
N THR A 3 -0.49 9.86 15.98
CA THR A 3 -1.08 10.72 14.98
C THR A 3 -0.57 10.30 13.61
N ALA A 4 -1.48 10.14 12.67
CA ALA A 4 -1.16 10.00 11.27
C ALA A 4 -1.41 11.33 10.55
N TYR A 5 -0.54 11.68 9.64
CA TYR A 5 -0.71 12.80 8.71
C TYR A 5 -0.87 12.26 7.30
N ILE A 6 -1.70 12.87 6.48
CA ILE A 6 -2.03 12.41 5.13
C ILE A 6 -1.72 13.47 4.08
N ILE A 7 -1.14 13.02 2.97
CA ILE A 7 -1.09 13.76 1.70
C ILE A 7 -1.72 12.89 0.62
N ASN A 8 -2.62 13.46 -0.18
CA ASN A 8 -3.23 12.83 -1.33
C ASN A 8 -2.61 13.39 -2.61
N ILE A 9 -2.15 12.51 -3.50
CA ILE A 9 -1.65 12.87 -4.83
C ILE A 9 -2.54 12.18 -5.87
N GLY A 10 -3.31 12.97 -6.61
CA GLY A 10 -4.09 12.50 -7.75
C GLY A 10 -3.25 12.56 -9.03
N PHE A 11 -3.18 11.47 -9.76
CA PHE A 11 -2.62 11.46 -11.11
C PHE A 11 -3.73 11.77 -12.11
N PHE A 12 -3.70 12.95 -12.71
CA PHE A 12 -4.45 13.21 -13.93
C PHE A 12 -3.67 12.60 -15.11
N VAL A 13 -4.04 11.42 -15.53
CA VAL A 13 -3.58 10.88 -16.82
C VAL A 13 -4.38 11.59 -17.90
N ALA A 14 -3.79 12.61 -18.52
CA ALA A 14 -4.32 13.18 -19.76
C ALA A 14 -4.29 12.09 -20.82
N GLY A 15 -5.48 11.62 -21.23
CA GLY A 15 -5.66 10.51 -22.15
C GLY A 15 -4.97 10.74 -23.49
N GLY A 16 -3.87 10.01 -23.71
CA GLY A 16 -3.28 9.80 -25.02
C GLY A 16 -3.96 8.61 -25.68
N LEU A 17 -4.73 8.91 -26.73
CA LEU A 17 -5.45 7.95 -27.57
C LEU A 17 -4.45 7.05 -28.33
N PHE A 18 -4.18 5.85 -27.83
CA PHE A 18 -3.47 4.83 -28.58
C PHE A 18 -4.46 3.84 -29.18
N TYR A 19 -4.72 4.02 -30.49
CA TYR A 19 -5.39 3.01 -31.30
C TYR A 19 -4.40 1.88 -31.61
N PHE A 20 -4.60 0.72 -31.00
CA PHE A 20 -4.03 -0.52 -31.51
C PHE A 20 -5.09 -1.30 -32.28
N LEU A 21 -4.84 -1.44 -33.58
CA LEU A 21 -5.56 -2.34 -34.45
C LEU A 21 -5.21 -3.80 -34.09
N THR A 22 -6.16 -4.52 -33.49
CA THR A 22 -6.03 -5.96 -33.33
C THR A 22 -6.64 -6.68 -34.51
N SER A 23 -5.76 -7.36 -35.26
CA SER A 23 -6.09 -8.30 -36.30
C SER A 23 -6.82 -9.52 -35.75
N CYS A 24 -7.90 -9.89 -36.44
CA CYS A 24 -8.69 -11.10 -36.22
C CYS A 24 -7.89 -12.39 -36.42
N GLY A 25 -8.16 -13.35 -35.58
CA GLY A 25 -7.82 -14.75 -35.74
C GLY A 25 -8.91 -15.64 -35.20
N ASP A 26 -9.83 -16.08 -36.07
CA ASP A 26 -10.87 -17.07 -35.75
C ASP A 26 -10.28 -18.43 -35.42
N LYS A 27 -10.72 -19.04 -34.32
CA LYS A 27 -10.78 -20.51 -34.18
C LYS A 27 -11.99 -20.99 -33.39
N LYS A 28 -12.92 -21.55 -34.15
CA LYS A 28 -13.98 -22.55 -33.92
C LYS A 28 -14.17 -23.11 -32.51
N SER A 29 -15.39 -22.87 -32.08
CA SER A 29 -16.35 -23.66 -31.30
C SER A 29 -16.00 -25.13 -31.00
N ARG A 30 -16.11 -25.49 -29.71
CA ARG A 30 -16.71 -26.75 -29.27
C ARG A 30 -17.55 -26.52 -28.02
N THR A 31 -18.87 -26.67 -28.24
CA THR A 31 -19.90 -26.75 -27.22
C THR A 31 -19.64 -27.95 -26.31
N ASN A 32 -19.46 -27.70 -25.02
CA ASN A 32 -19.68 -28.73 -24.02
C ASN A 32 -20.52 -28.14 -22.89
N ARG A 33 -21.76 -28.65 -22.78
CA ARG A 33 -22.64 -28.39 -21.64
C ARG A 33 -22.01 -29.04 -20.41
N GLY A 34 -21.49 -28.26 -19.48
CA GLY A 34 -21.00 -28.68 -18.19
C GLY A 34 -21.53 -27.71 -17.14
N ILE A 35 -22.45 -28.17 -16.35
CA ILE A 35 -22.89 -27.79 -15.02
C ILE A 35 -22.12 -26.60 -14.45
N VAL A 36 -22.82 -25.49 -14.21
CA VAL A 36 -22.34 -24.34 -13.43
C VAL A 36 -22.18 -24.82 -11.98
N GLN A 37 -21.03 -25.37 -11.64
CA GLN A 37 -20.56 -25.38 -10.27
C GLN A 37 -20.07 -23.94 -9.97
N GLN A 38 -20.87 -23.22 -9.24
CA GLN A 38 -20.51 -21.93 -8.67
C GLN A 38 -19.22 -22.11 -7.87
N ASP A 39 -18.18 -21.39 -8.29
CA ASP A 39 -16.80 -21.52 -7.79
C ASP A 39 -16.66 -20.90 -6.39
N THR A 40 -17.23 -21.60 -5.39
CA THR A 40 -17.15 -21.26 -3.96
C THR A 40 -15.69 -21.20 -3.46
N THR A 41 -14.78 -21.86 -4.14
CA THR A 41 -13.35 -21.88 -3.78
C THR A 41 -12.70 -20.53 -4.08
N LYS A 42 -13.06 -19.89 -5.18
CA LYS A 42 -12.48 -18.60 -5.60
C LYS A 42 -12.94 -17.47 -4.68
N GLN A 43 -14.21 -17.49 -4.27
CA GLN A 43 -14.77 -16.51 -3.34
C GLN A 43 -14.13 -16.62 -1.95
N LYS A 44 -13.94 -17.82 -1.43
CA LYS A 44 -13.28 -18.05 -0.13
C LYS A 44 -11.81 -17.59 -0.13
N THR A 45 -11.08 -17.77 -1.24
CA THR A 45 -9.69 -17.32 -1.37
C THR A 45 -9.59 -15.79 -1.39
N ILE A 46 -10.53 -15.10 -2.06
CA ILE A 46 -10.57 -13.62 -2.11
C ILE A 46 -10.84 -13.05 -0.72
N GLU A 47 -11.84 -13.54 0.00
CA GLU A 47 -12.17 -13.09 1.36
C GLU A 47 -11.00 -13.31 2.34
N THR A 48 -10.26 -14.42 2.22
CA THR A 48 -9.10 -14.72 3.06
C THR A 48 -7.96 -13.74 2.77
N ASN A 49 -7.70 -13.42 1.50
CA ASN A 49 -6.64 -12.52 1.09
C ASN A 49 -6.94 -11.07 1.50
N GLU A 50 -8.17 -10.61 1.34
CA GLU A 50 -8.59 -9.28 1.77
C GLU A 50 -8.47 -9.11 3.29
N ASN A 51 -8.86 -10.12 4.06
CA ASN A 51 -8.72 -10.11 5.52
C ASN A 51 -7.25 -10.08 5.94
N ALA A 52 -6.37 -10.84 5.28
CA ALA A 52 -4.92 -10.83 5.55
C ALA A 52 -4.30 -9.47 5.21
N PHE A 53 -4.64 -8.88 4.06
CA PHE A 53 -4.20 -7.54 3.68
C PHE A 53 -4.61 -6.49 4.72
N LYS A 54 -5.89 -6.47 5.12
CA LYS A 54 -6.41 -5.53 6.13
C LYS A 54 -5.69 -5.71 7.47
N ALA A 55 -5.46 -6.96 7.90
CA ALA A 55 -4.76 -7.25 9.15
C ALA A 55 -3.32 -6.72 9.12
N LEU A 56 -2.55 -7.00 8.08
CA LEU A 56 -1.17 -6.53 7.92
C LEU A 56 -1.09 -5.01 7.86
N ARG A 57 -2.00 -4.37 7.12
CA ARG A 57 -2.06 -2.92 7.03
C ARG A 57 -2.40 -2.28 8.40
N ASN A 58 -3.36 -2.83 9.12
CA ASN A 58 -3.72 -2.36 10.45
C ASN A 58 -2.55 -2.53 11.44
N MET A 59 -1.82 -3.64 11.37
CA MET A 59 -0.60 -3.83 12.17
C MET A 59 0.44 -2.75 11.86
N ALA A 60 0.64 -2.42 10.59
CA ALA A 60 1.56 -1.36 10.20
C ALA A 60 1.19 0.01 10.80
N PHE A 61 -0.10 0.38 10.77
CA PHE A 61 -0.58 1.59 11.46
C PHE A 61 -0.46 1.51 12.98
N ALA A 62 -0.53 0.31 13.56
CA ALA A 62 -0.43 0.09 14.99
C ALA A 62 1.01 0.06 15.51
N THR A 63 2.00 -0.09 14.64
CA THR A 63 3.42 -0.14 15.01
C THR A 63 3.86 1.16 15.69
N THR A 64 4.61 1.03 16.80
CA THR A 64 5.07 2.17 17.60
C THR A 64 6.58 2.35 17.50
N PRO A 65 7.12 3.55 17.80
CA PRO A 65 8.57 3.75 17.90
C PRO A 65 9.25 2.75 18.85
N GLU A 66 8.60 2.46 19.99
CA GLU A 66 9.16 1.53 20.99
C GLU A 66 9.25 0.11 20.45
N GLN A 67 8.26 -0.35 19.67
CA GLN A 67 8.29 -1.65 19.01
C GLN A 67 9.40 -1.74 17.94
N LEU A 68 9.79 -0.61 17.40
CA LEU A 68 10.89 -0.46 16.44
C LEU A 68 12.24 -0.17 17.12
N GLU A 69 12.29 -0.18 18.45
CA GLU A 69 13.47 0.13 19.26
C GLU A 69 14.04 1.54 18.93
N LEU A 70 13.17 2.48 18.53
CA LEU A 70 13.54 3.86 18.23
C LEU A 70 13.41 4.72 19.50
N SER A 71 14.48 5.44 19.81
CA SER A 71 14.48 6.51 20.82
C SER A 71 14.32 7.86 20.14
N LEU A 72 13.11 8.40 20.14
CA LEU A 72 12.77 9.66 19.48
C LEU A 72 12.66 10.79 20.50
N PRO A 73 13.04 12.04 20.15
CA PRO A 73 12.86 13.21 20.99
C PRO A 73 11.36 13.43 21.28
N THR A 74 11.05 14.00 22.45
CA THR A 74 9.67 14.26 22.88
C THR A 74 9.24 15.72 22.63
N ASP A 75 10.16 16.58 22.31
CA ASP A 75 9.99 18.01 22.04
C ASP A 75 9.82 18.33 20.55
N GLU A 76 10.02 17.35 19.69
CA GLU A 76 9.86 17.49 18.25
C GLU A 76 8.93 16.40 17.67
N THR A 77 8.18 16.76 16.63
CA THR A 77 7.38 15.80 15.87
C THR A 77 8.25 15.14 14.80
N ILE A 78 8.52 13.85 14.99
CA ILE A 78 9.38 13.07 14.11
C ILE A 78 8.56 12.04 13.33
N VAL A 79 8.73 12.01 12.03
CA VAL A 79 8.19 10.94 11.17
C VAL A 79 9.08 9.71 11.32
N TYR A 80 8.55 8.65 11.93
CA TYR A 80 9.28 7.39 12.11
C TYR A 80 8.84 6.30 11.12
N GLY A 81 7.73 6.51 10.42
CA GLY A 81 7.23 5.57 9.42
C GLY A 81 6.38 6.24 8.35
N ILE A 82 6.34 5.63 7.18
CA ILE A 82 5.45 6.00 6.08
C ILE A 82 4.69 4.76 5.62
N ILE A 83 3.38 4.93 5.47
CA ILE A 83 2.51 3.97 4.80
C ILE A 83 2.02 4.65 3.53
N MET A 84 2.29 4.05 2.38
CA MET A 84 1.84 4.53 1.08
C MET A 84 0.83 3.55 0.52
N ASP A 85 -0.38 4.01 0.30
CA ASP A 85 -1.42 3.26 -0.44
C ASP A 85 -1.47 3.77 -1.87
N TRP A 86 -1.35 2.87 -2.81
CA TRP A 86 -1.50 3.14 -4.23
C TRP A 86 -2.68 2.36 -4.78
N GLY A 87 -3.74 3.06 -5.20
CA GLY A 87 -4.90 2.48 -5.88
C GLY A 87 -4.55 2.17 -7.34
N ILE A 88 -4.61 0.90 -7.71
CA ILE A 88 -4.29 0.40 -9.05
C ILE A 88 -5.47 -0.44 -9.53
N ASP A 89 -6.21 0.05 -10.51
CA ASP A 89 -7.43 -0.60 -10.99
C ASP A 89 -8.38 -0.95 -9.83
N ALA A 90 -8.70 -2.23 -9.64
CA ALA A 90 -9.57 -2.72 -8.58
C ALA A 90 -8.80 -3.19 -7.33
N ALA A 91 -7.51 -2.85 -7.20
CA ALA A 91 -6.65 -3.30 -6.11
C ALA A 91 -5.88 -2.14 -5.48
N THR A 92 -5.33 -2.38 -4.29
CA THR A 92 -4.42 -1.44 -3.63
C THR A 92 -3.10 -2.14 -3.32
N ALA A 93 -1.99 -1.47 -3.63
CA ALA A 93 -0.68 -1.81 -3.12
C ALA A 93 -0.37 -0.92 -1.91
N THR A 94 -0.11 -1.51 -0.76
CA THR A 94 0.34 -0.79 0.44
C THR A 94 1.82 -1.04 0.65
N ILE A 95 2.62 0.02 0.64
CA ILE A 95 4.05 -0.02 0.97
C ILE A 95 4.23 0.60 2.34
N VAL A 96 4.92 -0.12 3.22
CA VAL A 96 5.24 0.31 4.58
C VAL A 96 6.75 0.46 4.69
N SER A 97 7.22 1.56 5.27
CA SER A 97 8.65 1.79 5.54
C SER A 97 8.82 2.49 6.88
N TYR A 98 9.84 2.09 7.62
CA TYR A 98 10.18 2.68 8.92
C TYR A 98 11.62 3.22 8.94
N GLN A 99 11.93 4.10 9.91
CA GLN A 99 13.28 4.65 10.11
C GLN A 99 14.34 3.58 10.37
N THR A 100 13.97 2.43 10.91
CA THR A 100 14.86 1.27 11.06
C THR A 100 15.35 0.72 9.72
N GLY A 101 14.64 1.03 8.63
CA GLY A 101 14.84 0.46 7.30
C GLY A 101 13.98 -0.78 7.05
N ASP A 102 13.17 -1.20 8.03
CA ASP A 102 12.17 -2.23 7.80
C ASP A 102 11.15 -1.74 6.80
N THR A 103 10.84 -2.61 5.84
CA THR A 103 9.87 -2.30 4.80
C THR A 103 9.14 -3.55 4.32
N SER A 104 7.91 -3.35 3.93
CA SER A 104 7.03 -4.42 3.43
C SER A 104 6.12 -3.88 2.35
N ILE A 105 5.63 -4.77 1.50
CA ILE A 105 4.58 -4.47 0.52
C ILE A 105 3.45 -5.48 0.66
N TYR A 106 2.22 -5.01 0.69
CA TYR A 106 1.00 -5.82 0.75
C TYR A 106 0.11 -5.51 -0.43
N LEU A 107 -0.51 -6.51 -1.04
CA LEU A 107 -1.43 -6.36 -2.16
C LEU A 107 -2.84 -6.79 -1.73
N SER A 108 -3.84 -5.96 -1.95
CA SER A 108 -5.23 -6.30 -1.62
C SER A 108 -5.79 -7.44 -2.48
N SER A 109 -5.20 -7.66 -3.66
CA SER A 109 -5.49 -8.83 -4.52
C SER A 109 -4.88 -10.14 -3.98
N GLY A 110 -4.08 -10.06 -2.94
CA GLY A 110 -3.37 -11.17 -2.32
C GLY A 110 -1.86 -11.15 -2.55
N GLY A 111 -1.13 -11.69 -1.59
CA GLY A 111 0.33 -11.72 -1.59
C GLY A 111 0.99 -10.44 -1.10
N GLY A 112 2.32 -10.43 -1.16
CA GLY A 112 3.15 -9.33 -0.68
C GLY A 112 4.55 -9.80 -0.33
N ILE A 113 5.37 -8.89 0.14
CA ILE A 113 6.72 -9.14 0.64
C ILE A 113 6.83 -8.52 2.03
N ILE A 114 7.25 -9.31 3.01
CA ILE A 114 7.52 -8.87 4.37
C ILE A 114 9.03 -9.00 4.62
N GLY A 115 9.59 -8.04 5.36
CA GLY A 115 11.01 -8.09 5.73
C GLY A 115 11.96 -7.68 4.59
N GLY A 116 11.50 -6.87 3.64
CA GLY A 116 12.34 -6.32 2.56
C GLY A 116 13.57 -5.56 3.09
N GLY A 117 13.50 -5.04 4.32
CA GLY A 117 14.59 -4.34 5.00
C GLY A 117 15.83 -5.22 5.28
N GLN A 118 15.73 -6.55 5.17
CA GLN A 118 16.89 -7.45 5.28
C GLN A 118 17.86 -7.29 4.09
N HIS A 119 17.41 -6.71 2.98
CA HIS A 119 18.26 -6.39 1.85
C HIS A 119 18.83 -4.96 2.00
N GLY A 120 20.14 -4.83 2.17
CA GLY A 120 20.80 -3.57 2.52
C GLY A 120 20.46 -2.39 1.58
N ASN A 121 20.32 -2.63 0.28
CA ASN A 121 19.91 -1.60 -0.66
C ASN A 121 18.46 -1.15 -0.41
N VAL A 122 17.56 -2.08 -0.12
CA VAL A 122 16.13 -1.79 0.15
C VAL A 122 16.02 -1.04 1.48
N SER A 123 16.71 -1.52 2.54
CA SER A 123 16.75 -0.86 3.84
C SER A 123 17.22 0.59 3.75
N ARG A 124 18.29 0.84 2.98
CA ARG A 124 18.81 2.20 2.77
C ARG A 124 17.78 3.11 2.10
N VAL A 125 17.10 2.62 1.06
CA VAL A 125 16.07 3.39 0.34
C VAL A 125 14.86 3.62 1.24
N ALA A 126 14.44 2.63 2.05
CA ALA A 126 13.37 2.79 3.01
C ALA A 126 13.64 3.90 4.02
N LYS A 127 14.87 3.95 4.59
CA LYS A 127 15.29 5.03 5.49
C LYS A 127 15.27 6.41 4.81
N GLN A 128 15.76 6.49 3.57
CA GLN A 128 15.73 7.73 2.79
C GLN A 128 14.28 8.19 2.52
N PHE A 129 13.39 7.26 2.22
CA PHE A 129 11.98 7.55 1.98
C PHE A 129 11.30 8.10 3.24
N VAL A 130 11.53 7.50 4.41
CA VAL A 130 10.98 8.00 5.67
C VAL A 130 11.54 9.39 6.02
N ASN A 131 12.84 9.61 5.85
CA ASN A 131 13.47 10.91 6.07
C ASN A 131 12.91 11.98 5.13
N LEU A 132 12.58 11.61 3.88
CA LEU A 132 11.92 12.53 2.95
C LEU A 132 10.53 12.93 3.45
N GLY A 133 9.80 12.03 4.11
CA GLY A 133 8.49 12.32 4.70
C GLY A 133 8.53 13.45 5.73
N GLN A 134 9.62 13.59 6.48
CA GLN A 134 9.79 14.69 7.43
C GLN A 134 9.72 16.07 6.75
N ILE A 135 10.23 16.19 5.51
CA ILE A 135 10.23 17.45 4.74
C ILE A 135 8.82 17.84 4.30
N PHE A 136 7.92 16.86 4.19
CA PHE A 136 6.53 17.08 3.75
C PHE A 136 5.54 17.12 4.90
N LEU A 137 5.96 16.97 6.15
CA LEU A 137 5.07 16.90 7.29
C LEU A 137 4.24 18.19 7.48
N ASP A 138 4.82 19.34 7.22
CA ASP A 138 4.17 20.66 7.27
C ASP A 138 3.07 20.85 6.21
N LYS A 139 3.09 20.05 5.14
CA LYS A 139 2.10 20.04 4.05
C LYS A 139 1.03 18.98 4.24
N ALA A 140 1.20 18.12 5.23
CA ALA A 140 0.28 17.05 5.53
C ALA A 140 -0.80 17.48 6.51
N THR A 141 -1.97 16.89 6.40
CA THR A 141 -3.09 17.13 7.32
C THR A 141 -3.18 16.00 8.34
N LYS A 142 -3.30 16.36 9.61
CA LYS A 142 -3.55 15.38 10.69
C LYS A 142 -4.85 14.62 10.40
N THR A 143 -4.81 13.30 10.52
CA THR A 143 -5.96 12.44 10.26
C THR A 143 -6.01 11.21 11.14
N GLU A 144 -7.22 10.78 11.48
CA GLU A 144 -7.52 9.47 12.05
C GLU A 144 -8.13 8.54 10.97
N ASN A 145 -8.47 9.11 9.81
CA ASN A 145 -9.06 8.37 8.72
C ASN A 145 -7.96 7.68 7.88
N THR A 146 -7.96 6.36 7.90
CA THR A 146 -7.01 5.51 7.18
C THR A 146 -7.68 4.74 6.04
N THR A 147 -8.71 5.31 5.40
CA THR A 147 -9.34 4.70 4.22
C THR A 147 -8.35 4.50 3.09
N LEU A 148 -8.51 3.41 2.34
CA LEU A 148 -7.67 3.10 1.20
C LEU A 148 -7.66 4.22 0.15
N ALA A 149 -6.61 4.26 -0.66
CA ALA A 149 -6.56 5.13 -1.83
C ALA A 149 -7.62 4.70 -2.85
N GLU A 150 -8.24 5.67 -3.50
CA GLU A 150 -9.10 5.43 -4.65
C GLU A 150 -8.26 5.04 -5.87
N ASN A 151 -8.90 4.51 -6.91
CA ASN A 151 -8.22 4.19 -8.15
C ASN A 151 -7.44 5.40 -8.68
N ASP A 152 -6.26 5.13 -9.23
CA ASP A 152 -5.35 6.14 -9.80
C ASP A 152 -4.95 7.25 -8.84
N THR A 153 -5.03 6.98 -7.52
CA THR A 153 -4.56 7.90 -6.49
C THR A 153 -3.52 7.26 -5.59
N ILE A 154 -2.70 8.10 -4.98
CA ILE A 154 -1.73 7.69 -3.96
C ILE A 154 -2.01 8.48 -2.69
N LYS A 155 -2.09 7.76 -1.55
CA LYS A 155 -2.15 8.35 -0.21
C LYS A 155 -0.88 8.02 0.54
N PHE A 156 -0.26 9.05 1.13
CA PHE A 156 0.85 8.88 2.06
C PHE A 156 0.37 9.18 3.46
N TYR A 157 0.61 8.27 4.38
CA TYR A 157 0.37 8.44 5.81
C TYR A 157 1.72 8.50 6.52
N PHE A 158 1.99 9.60 7.21
CA PHE A 158 3.18 9.79 8.03
C PHE A 158 2.85 9.41 9.47
N LEU A 159 3.55 8.42 10.01
CA LEU A 159 3.45 7.99 11.39
C LEU A 159 4.42 8.82 12.23
N THR A 160 3.92 9.50 13.26
CA THR A 160 4.70 10.38 14.12
C THR A 160 4.65 9.97 15.57
N ASN A 161 5.64 10.43 16.35
CA ASN A 161 5.75 10.19 17.79
C ASN A 161 4.80 11.07 18.62
N SER A 162 4.08 12.02 18.03
CA SER A 162 3.19 12.98 18.70
C SER A 162 1.80 13.00 18.09
#